data_18e27ad39b9d0153db37bb6b34c1a777
#
_entry.id   18e27ad39b9d0153db37bb6b34c1a777
#
_cell.length_a   1.000
_cell.length_b   1.000
_cell.length_c   1.000
_cell.angle_alpha   90.00
_cell.angle_beta   90.00
_cell.angle_gamma   90.00
#
_symmetry.space_group_name_H-M   'P 1'
#
loop_
_entity.id
_entity.type
_entity.pdbx_description
1 polymer ?
#
loop_
_entity_poly.entity_id
_entity_poly.type
_entity_poly.pdbx_seq_one_letter_code
_entity_poly.pdbx_strand_id
1 'polypeptide(L)'
;MDSREPNGFALTLKKLKREVHLTLNVGDKVYYRGRGPCLVGAIVHKVVCGASADFCSFTLLDDSGAELLVPLGNSSNLQFRGLIPRDEIPKLLSHLKTRGGSSKDLEKRRNWQQREVVKSKVFSSGSVFDLADLVESLTQSGHVRTLAMDERETLHRAKKLLICEIAEVMTESKSAAESRIDSVLMSGRNRTDKVPNTANAAVSGRVRTPSPRFLKVQIS
;
A
#
# COMPACT_ATOMS: atom_id res chain seq x y z
N MET A 1 51.90 3.13 14.49
CA MET A 1 50.85 3.83 13.74
C MET A 1 50.22 2.81 12.83
N ASP A 2 49.17 2.18 13.31
CA ASP A 2 48.51 1.09 12.60
C ASP A 2 47.10 1.59 12.22
N SER A 3 46.99 1.99 10.97
CA SER A 3 45.74 2.52 10.37
C SER A 3 44.88 1.34 10.01
N ARG A 4 44.04 0.86 10.92
CA ARG A 4 42.98 -0.10 10.59
C ARG A 4 41.87 0.62 9.85
N GLU A 5 41.79 0.40 8.54
CA GLU A 5 40.67 0.71 7.69
C GLU A 5 39.39 0.04 8.25
N PRO A 6 38.22 0.72 8.27
CA PRO A 6 36.98 0.08 8.64
C PRO A 6 36.60 -0.89 7.50
N ASN A 7 36.72 -2.19 7.77
CA ASN A 7 36.21 -3.25 6.90
C ASN A 7 34.71 -3.07 6.68
N GLY A 8 34.35 -2.42 5.59
CA GLY A 8 32.98 -2.36 5.08
C GLY A 8 32.56 -3.76 4.63
N PHE A 9 31.85 -4.50 5.49
CA PHE A 9 31.21 -5.75 5.11
C PHE A 9 30.02 -5.45 4.19
N ALA A 10 30.18 -5.71 2.89
CA ALA A 10 29.09 -5.67 1.92
C ALA A 10 28.34 -7.01 1.94
N LEU A 11 27.07 -7.00 2.33
CA LEU A 11 26.21 -8.17 2.27
C LEU A 11 25.58 -8.28 0.86
N THR A 12 25.96 -9.31 0.10
CA THR A 12 25.37 -9.59 -1.21
C THR A 12 24.25 -10.60 -1.06
N LEU A 13 23.00 -10.16 -1.26
CA LEU A 13 21.81 -11.01 -1.20
C LEU A 13 21.42 -11.49 -2.58
N LYS A 14 21.55 -12.80 -2.86
CA LYS A 14 21.11 -13.41 -4.12
C LYS A 14 19.60 -13.72 -4.08
N LYS A 15 18.84 -13.13 -4.99
CA LYS A 15 17.43 -13.49 -5.22
C LYS A 15 17.33 -14.32 -6.51
N LEU A 16 16.96 -15.60 -6.41
CA LEU A 16 16.65 -16.44 -7.56
C LEU A 16 15.47 -15.87 -8.37
N LYS A 17 15.65 -15.71 -9.65
CA LYS A 17 14.74 -15.21 -10.71
C LYS A 17 14.63 -13.70 -10.91
N ARG A 18 15.61 -13.08 -11.20
CA ARG A 18 16.09 -11.75 -11.59
C ARG A 18 17.04 -11.29 -10.52
N GLU A 19 18.32 -11.39 -10.83
CA GLU A 19 19.41 -11.01 -9.94
C GLU A 19 19.40 -9.49 -9.74
N VAL A 20 18.61 -9.04 -8.79
CA VAL A 20 18.86 -7.75 -8.17
C VAL A 20 19.78 -8.03 -7.00
N HIS A 21 21.08 -7.89 -7.25
CA HIS A 21 22.08 -7.91 -6.19
C HIS A 21 21.88 -6.65 -5.35
N LEU A 22 21.10 -6.75 -4.28
CA LEU A 22 21.03 -5.70 -3.29
C LEU A 22 22.22 -5.90 -2.35
N THR A 23 23.27 -5.12 -2.54
CA THR A 23 24.38 -5.04 -1.59
C THR A 23 23.96 -4.11 -0.48
N LEU A 24 23.88 -4.60 0.76
CA LEU A 24 23.52 -3.81 1.93
C LEU A 24 24.77 -3.45 2.70
N ASN A 25 24.95 -2.16 2.99
CA ASN A 25 25.99 -1.66 3.88
C ASN A 25 25.35 -1.19 5.19
N VAL A 26 26.13 -1.22 6.27
CA VAL A 26 25.70 -0.61 7.54
C VAL A 26 25.43 0.88 7.31
N GLY A 27 24.26 1.34 7.73
CA GLY A 27 23.81 2.72 7.51
C GLY A 27 22.91 2.90 6.28
N ASP A 28 22.76 1.89 5.42
CA ASP A 28 21.80 1.96 4.31
C ASP A 28 20.36 1.97 4.80
N LYS A 29 19.52 2.72 4.11
CA LYS A 29 18.07 2.71 4.33
C LYS A 29 17.39 1.78 3.34
N VAL A 30 16.65 0.82 3.84
CA VAL A 30 15.93 -0.18 3.04
C VAL A 30 14.48 -0.30 3.51
N TYR A 31 13.63 -0.82 2.66
CA TYR A 31 12.26 -1.15 3.02
C TYR A 31 12.13 -2.64 3.34
N TYR A 32 11.74 -2.97 4.56
CA TYR A 32 11.40 -4.33 4.94
C TYR A 32 9.90 -4.56 4.76
N ARG A 33 9.56 -5.56 3.94
CA ARG A 33 8.16 -5.82 3.55
C ARG A 33 7.27 -6.06 4.76
N GLY A 34 6.16 -5.33 4.80
CA GLY A 34 5.20 -5.40 5.89
C GLY A 34 5.64 -4.75 7.21
N ARG A 35 6.87 -4.23 7.29
CA ARG A 35 7.38 -3.51 8.48
C ARG A 35 7.69 -2.05 8.19
N GLY A 36 8.11 -1.72 6.97
CA GLY A 36 8.42 -0.35 6.56
C GLY A 36 9.91 -0.07 6.40
N PRO A 37 10.29 1.22 6.32
CA PRO A 37 11.67 1.63 6.19
C PRO A 37 12.48 1.28 7.44
N CYS A 38 13.70 0.78 7.21
CA CYS A 38 14.63 0.36 8.22
C CYS A 38 16.03 0.87 7.91
N LEU A 39 16.83 1.12 8.95
CA LEU A 39 18.25 1.37 8.88
C LEU A 39 18.99 0.05 9.07
N VAL A 40 19.92 -0.25 8.17
CA VAL A 40 20.79 -1.44 8.25
C VAL A 40 21.83 -1.21 9.33
N GLY A 41 21.86 -2.09 10.32
CA GLY A 41 22.83 -2.09 11.41
C GLY A 41 23.94 -3.11 11.23
N ALA A 42 24.65 -3.42 12.30
CA ALA A 42 25.77 -4.34 12.32
C ALA A 42 25.34 -5.82 12.27
N ILE A 43 26.27 -6.68 11.91
CA ILE A 43 26.14 -8.13 12.08
C ILE A 43 26.38 -8.47 13.54
N VAL A 44 25.48 -9.25 14.11
CA VAL A 44 25.52 -9.71 15.50
C VAL A 44 25.56 -11.24 15.53
N HIS A 45 26.53 -11.79 16.21
CA HIS A 45 26.63 -13.23 16.45
C HIS A 45 25.81 -13.60 17.70
N LYS A 46 24.86 -14.51 17.54
CA LYS A 46 24.03 -15.00 18.65
C LYS A 46 23.94 -16.51 18.65
N VAL A 47 23.85 -17.08 19.84
CA VAL A 47 23.53 -18.51 20.03
C VAL A 47 22.01 -18.62 20.21
N VAL A 48 21.35 -19.32 19.32
CA VAL A 48 19.90 -19.57 19.36
C VAL A 48 19.67 -21.07 19.36
N CYS A 49 19.00 -21.58 20.37
CA CYS A 49 18.75 -23.03 20.53
C CYS A 49 20.01 -23.89 20.47
N GLY A 50 21.12 -23.39 21.04
CA GLY A 50 22.40 -24.12 21.07
C GLY A 50 23.25 -24.05 19.79
N ALA A 51 22.74 -23.41 18.72
CA ALA A 51 23.47 -23.18 17.47
C ALA A 51 23.91 -21.71 17.36
N SER A 52 25.15 -21.47 16.96
CA SER A 52 25.66 -20.13 16.66
C SER A 52 25.15 -19.71 15.30
N ALA A 53 24.57 -18.49 15.20
CA ALA A 53 24.10 -17.92 13.96
C ALA A 53 24.38 -16.42 13.90
N ASP A 54 24.57 -15.95 12.67
CA ASP A 54 24.79 -14.53 12.35
C ASP A 54 23.48 -13.87 12.00
N PHE A 55 23.24 -12.71 12.60
CA PHE A 55 22.07 -11.87 12.37
C PHE A 55 22.52 -10.50 11.90
N CYS A 56 21.80 -9.93 10.95
CA CYS A 56 21.89 -8.52 10.67
C CYS A 56 20.85 -7.77 11.50
N SER A 57 21.25 -6.71 12.18
CA SER A 57 20.32 -5.86 12.90
C SER A 57 19.71 -4.82 11.95
N PHE A 58 18.43 -4.52 12.13
CA PHE A 58 17.70 -3.49 11.41
C PHE A 58 16.91 -2.66 12.40
N THR A 59 17.07 -1.35 12.38
CA THR A 59 16.28 -0.44 13.20
C THR A 59 15.13 0.12 12.39
N LEU A 60 13.90 -0.08 12.84
CA LEU A 60 12.72 0.51 12.19
C LEU A 60 12.78 2.03 12.29
N LEU A 61 12.52 2.71 11.16
CA LEU A 61 12.47 4.17 11.07
C LEU A 61 11.04 4.71 11.33
N ASP A 62 10.24 3.91 12.04
CA ASP A 62 8.95 4.37 12.55
C ASP A 62 9.11 4.98 13.96
N ASP A 63 7.99 5.32 14.63
CA ASP A 63 8.02 5.94 15.95
C ASP A 63 8.46 4.97 17.06
N SER A 64 8.48 3.66 16.77
CA SER A 64 8.91 2.66 17.75
C SER A 64 10.41 2.55 17.88
N GLY A 65 11.17 2.83 16.81
CA GLY A 65 12.61 2.57 16.74
C GLY A 65 12.98 1.13 17.06
N ALA A 66 12.07 0.18 16.85
CA ALA A 66 12.27 -1.21 17.23
C ALA A 66 13.41 -1.86 16.43
N GLU A 67 14.22 -2.67 17.10
CA GLU A 67 15.30 -3.42 16.47
C GLU A 67 14.79 -4.80 16.03
N LEU A 68 15.11 -5.17 14.78
CA LEU A 68 14.83 -6.47 14.21
C LEU A 68 16.15 -7.20 13.95
N LEU A 69 16.25 -8.45 14.38
CA LEU A 69 17.38 -9.32 14.08
C LEU A 69 16.98 -10.33 13.02
N VAL A 70 17.60 -10.26 11.86
CA VAL A 70 17.30 -11.11 10.71
C VAL A 70 18.46 -12.08 10.48
N PRO A 71 18.23 -13.41 10.55
CA PRO A 71 19.31 -14.38 10.36
C PRO A 71 19.83 -14.35 8.93
N LEU A 72 21.16 -14.34 8.75
CA LEU A 72 21.83 -14.29 7.46
C LEU A 72 21.82 -15.65 6.73
N GLY A 73 21.63 -16.75 7.45
CA GLY A 73 21.65 -18.10 6.90
C GLY A 73 20.53 -18.42 5.89
N ASN A 74 19.43 -17.65 5.90
CA ASN A 74 18.29 -17.79 5.00
C ASN A 74 18.15 -16.62 4.02
N SER A 75 19.23 -16.26 3.33
CA SER A 75 19.28 -15.13 2.40
C SER A 75 18.23 -15.18 1.28
N SER A 76 17.72 -16.36 0.92
CA SER A 76 16.65 -16.54 -0.06
C SER A 76 15.28 -15.98 0.37
N ASN A 77 15.05 -15.76 1.67
CA ASN A 77 13.79 -15.26 2.22
C ASN A 77 13.84 -13.78 2.64
N LEU A 78 14.95 -13.10 2.40
CA LEU A 78 15.08 -11.69 2.75
C LEU A 78 14.13 -10.82 1.93
N GLN A 79 13.18 -10.21 2.62
CA GLN A 79 12.09 -9.46 2.04
C GLN A 79 12.40 -7.95 2.03
N PHE A 80 13.58 -7.59 1.55
CA PHE A 80 14.01 -6.19 1.45
C PHE A 80 13.90 -5.67 0.02
N ARG A 81 13.68 -4.37 -0.12
CA ARG A 81 13.85 -3.59 -1.34
C ARG A 81 14.46 -2.23 -1.00
N GLY A 82 15.00 -1.55 -1.97
CA GLY A 82 15.31 -0.13 -1.83
C GLY A 82 14.06 0.69 -1.52
N LEU A 83 14.23 1.86 -0.91
CA LEU A 83 13.16 2.84 -0.79
C LEU A 83 12.76 3.32 -2.19
N ILE A 84 11.53 3.84 -2.31
CA ILE A 84 11.08 4.46 -3.57
C ILE A 84 12.02 5.61 -3.95
N PRO A 85 12.43 5.75 -5.23
CA PRO A 85 13.21 6.89 -5.69
C PRO A 85 12.43 8.21 -5.50
N ARG A 86 13.16 9.27 -5.14
CA ARG A 86 12.54 10.58 -4.86
C ARG A 86 11.74 11.14 -6.05
N ASP A 87 12.20 10.89 -7.26
CA ASP A 87 11.55 11.29 -8.52
C ASP A 87 10.26 10.52 -8.81
N GLU A 88 10.05 9.38 -8.17
CA GLU A 88 8.79 8.61 -8.26
C GLU A 88 7.71 9.06 -7.24
N ILE A 89 8.06 9.84 -6.22
CA ILE A 89 7.09 10.35 -5.24
C ILE A 89 5.93 11.12 -5.91
N PRO A 90 6.16 12.04 -6.88
CA PRO A 90 5.05 12.71 -7.56
C PRO A 90 4.13 11.74 -8.32
N LYS A 91 4.67 10.66 -8.89
CA LYS A 91 3.88 9.61 -9.56
C LYS A 91 3.03 8.85 -8.55
N LEU A 92 3.61 8.49 -7.40
CA LEU A 92 2.90 7.84 -6.29
C LEU A 92 1.73 8.70 -5.79
N LEU A 93 1.97 9.99 -5.57
CA LEU A 93 0.92 10.93 -5.14
C LEU A 93 -0.17 11.12 -6.22
N SER A 94 0.22 11.15 -7.50
CA SER A 94 -0.73 11.18 -8.59
C SER A 94 -1.56 9.89 -8.66
N HIS A 95 -0.96 8.75 -8.37
CA HIS A 95 -1.63 7.45 -8.31
C HIS A 95 -2.68 7.40 -7.18
N LEU A 96 -2.35 7.92 -5.99
CA LEU A 96 -3.31 8.09 -4.88
C LEU A 96 -4.49 9.01 -5.22
N LYS A 97 -4.29 9.98 -6.13
CA LYS A 97 -5.34 10.92 -6.57
C LYS A 97 -6.26 10.33 -7.62
N THR A 98 -5.73 9.47 -8.46
CA THR A 98 -6.47 8.85 -9.55
C THR A 98 -7.04 7.54 -9.02
N ARG A 99 -8.35 7.30 -9.12
CA ARG A 99 -8.98 6.03 -8.73
C ARG A 99 -8.14 4.87 -9.25
N GLY A 100 -7.35 4.26 -8.37
CA GLY A 100 -6.54 3.09 -8.68
C GLY A 100 -7.45 1.98 -9.22
N GLY A 101 -7.05 1.34 -10.32
CA GLY A 101 -7.86 0.30 -10.97
C GLY A 101 -8.14 -0.93 -10.09
N SER A 102 -7.43 -1.06 -8.96
CA SER A 102 -7.53 -2.16 -8.00
C SER A 102 -8.75 -2.06 -7.06
N SER A 103 -9.32 -0.85 -6.88
CA SER A 103 -10.52 -0.63 -6.04
C SER A 103 -11.70 -1.50 -6.47
N LYS A 104 -11.92 -1.67 -7.78
CA LYS A 104 -13.00 -2.53 -8.33
C LYS A 104 -12.85 -4.01 -7.96
N ASP A 105 -11.62 -4.49 -7.77
CA ASP A 105 -11.36 -5.89 -7.41
C ASP A 105 -11.59 -6.15 -5.93
N LEU A 106 -11.33 -5.18 -5.05
CA LEU A 106 -11.63 -5.29 -3.61
C LEU A 106 -13.14 -5.19 -3.34
N GLU A 107 -13.85 -4.28 -4.05
CA GLU A 107 -15.30 -4.13 -3.91
C GLU A 107 -16.08 -5.33 -4.48
N LYS A 108 -15.63 -5.94 -5.58
CA LYS A 108 -16.25 -7.11 -6.20
C LYS A 108 -16.10 -8.39 -5.37
N ARG A 109 -15.14 -8.46 -4.46
CA ARG A 109 -14.90 -9.65 -3.65
C ARG A 109 -15.83 -9.66 -2.44
N ARG A 110 -16.99 -10.29 -2.59
CA ARG A 110 -18.00 -10.47 -1.54
C ARG A 110 -17.51 -11.36 -0.39
N ASN A 111 -16.44 -12.15 -0.58
CA ASN A 111 -15.97 -13.10 0.42
C ASN A 111 -14.87 -12.47 1.29
N TRP A 112 -15.09 -12.46 2.61
CA TRP A 112 -14.15 -11.99 3.63
C TRP A 112 -12.75 -12.64 3.48
N GLN A 113 -12.69 -13.97 3.27
CA GLN A 113 -11.41 -14.68 3.12
C GLN A 113 -10.60 -14.18 1.91
N GLN A 114 -11.25 -13.87 0.80
CA GLN A 114 -10.56 -13.33 -0.39
C GLN A 114 -9.99 -11.94 -0.13
N ARG A 115 -10.66 -11.11 0.68
CA ARG A 115 -10.16 -9.78 1.07
C ARG A 115 -8.92 -9.89 1.94
N GLU A 116 -8.90 -10.81 2.92
CA GLU A 116 -7.72 -11.06 3.76
C GLU A 116 -6.51 -11.54 2.97
N VAL A 117 -6.69 -12.45 2.01
CA VAL A 117 -5.61 -12.90 1.13
C VAL A 117 -5.02 -11.74 0.33
N VAL A 118 -5.86 -10.82 -0.17
CA VAL A 118 -5.37 -9.66 -0.92
C VAL A 118 -4.62 -8.70 -0.02
N LYS A 119 -5.13 -8.38 1.17
CA LYS A 119 -4.45 -7.52 2.15
C LYS A 119 -3.07 -8.11 2.50
N SER A 120 -3.03 -9.41 2.87
CA SER A 120 -1.78 -10.11 3.17
C SER A 120 -0.80 -10.05 2.00
N LYS A 121 -1.28 -10.25 0.77
CA LYS A 121 -0.46 -10.16 -0.44
C LYS A 121 0.13 -8.77 -0.65
N VAL A 122 -0.65 -7.71 -0.43
CA VAL A 122 -0.18 -6.31 -0.56
C VAL A 122 0.96 -6.03 0.43
N PHE A 123 0.79 -6.39 1.69
CA PHE A 123 1.86 -6.22 2.68
C PHE A 123 3.09 -7.09 2.39
N SER A 124 2.90 -8.31 1.88
CA SER A 124 3.99 -9.23 1.53
C SER A 124 4.70 -8.83 0.24
N SER A 125 4.03 -8.20 -0.73
CA SER A 125 4.66 -7.69 -1.95
C SER A 125 5.65 -6.58 -1.64
N GLY A 126 5.32 -5.75 -0.64
CA GLY A 126 6.09 -4.56 -0.29
C GLY A 126 6.09 -3.49 -1.38
N SER A 127 5.20 -3.60 -2.38
CA SER A 127 5.03 -2.59 -3.43
C SER A 127 4.39 -1.33 -2.84
N VAL A 128 5.03 -0.19 -3.05
CA VAL A 128 4.51 1.10 -2.58
C VAL A 128 3.23 1.49 -3.31
N PHE A 129 3.10 1.14 -4.59
CA PHE A 129 1.89 1.39 -5.38
C PHE A 129 0.73 0.51 -4.95
N ASP A 130 0.98 -0.79 -4.61
CA ASP A 130 -0.06 -1.67 -4.07
C ASP A 130 -0.57 -1.17 -2.71
N LEU A 131 0.34 -0.62 -1.88
CA LEU A 131 -0.04 0.03 -0.61
C LEU A 131 -0.88 1.29 -0.86
N ALA A 132 -0.51 2.10 -1.86
CA ALA A 132 -1.27 3.29 -2.24
C ALA A 132 -2.69 2.93 -2.72
N ASP A 133 -2.84 1.90 -3.56
CA ASP A 133 -4.13 1.38 -4.01
C ASP A 133 -5.00 0.93 -2.83
N LEU A 134 -4.39 0.24 -1.86
CA LEU A 134 -5.10 -0.22 -0.66
C LEU A 134 -5.58 0.96 0.19
N VAL A 135 -4.73 1.98 0.41
CA VAL A 135 -5.09 3.19 1.16
C VAL A 135 -6.21 3.95 0.45
N GLU A 136 -6.11 4.16 -0.86
CA GLU A 136 -7.13 4.85 -1.65
C GLU A 136 -8.47 4.11 -1.58
N SER A 137 -8.47 2.80 -1.84
CA SER A 137 -9.66 1.96 -1.85
C SER A 137 -10.38 1.94 -0.50
N LEU A 138 -9.64 1.77 0.61
CA LEU A 138 -10.24 1.76 1.94
C LEU A 138 -10.72 3.16 2.36
N THR A 139 -10.02 4.23 1.96
CA THR A 139 -10.45 5.61 2.19
C THR A 139 -11.76 5.89 1.47
N GLN A 140 -11.89 5.51 0.20
CA GLN A 140 -13.12 5.62 -0.56
C GLN A 140 -14.27 4.83 0.06
N SER A 141 -14.00 3.57 0.44
CA SER A 141 -15.00 2.74 1.13
C SER A 141 -15.48 3.37 2.44
N GLY A 142 -14.57 4.01 3.20
CA GLY A 142 -14.89 4.71 4.44
C GLY A 142 -15.78 5.93 4.26
N HIS A 143 -15.81 6.54 3.07
CA HIS A 143 -16.73 7.63 2.74
C HIS A 143 -18.15 7.13 2.40
N VAL A 144 -18.27 5.92 1.88
CA VAL A 144 -19.57 5.35 1.46
C VAL A 144 -20.24 4.59 2.60
N ARG A 145 -19.46 3.93 3.44
CA ARG A 145 -19.92 3.11 4.56
C ARG A 145 -18.96 3.14 5.75
N THR A 146 -19.43 2.80 6.92
CA THR A 146 -18.55 2.58 8.07
C THR A 146 -17.62 1.39 7.79
N LEU A 147 -16.31 1.60 7.92
CA LEU A 147 -15.32 0.53 7.83
C LEU A 147 -15.41 -0.42 9.04
N ALA A 148 -15.26 -1.71 8.80
CA ALA A 148 -15.08 -2.69 9.85
C ALA A 148 -13.78 -2.43 10.63
N MET A 149 -13.64 -3.01 11.82
CA MET A 149 -12.49 -2.76 12.70
C MET A 149 -11.17 -3.16 12.00
N ASP A 150 -11.15 -4.33 11.37
CA ASP A 150 -10.01 -4.86 10.62
C ASP A 150 -9.66 -4.00 9.39
N GLU A 151 -10.65 -3.42 8.72
CA GLU A 151 -10.44 -2.50 7.60
C GLU A 151 -9.83 -1.18 8.06
N ARG A 152 -10.27 -0.66 9.20
CA ARG A 152 -9.70 0.56 9.81
C ARG A 152 -8.24 0.36 10.21
N GLU A 153 -7.95 -0.78 10.85
CA GLU A 153 -6.60 -1.14 11.26
C GLU A 153 -5.69 -1.33 10.03
N THR A 154 -6.19 -2.00 9.00
CA THR A 154 -5.49 -2.17 7.71
C THR A 154 -5.18 -0.83 7.06
N LEU A 155 -6.14 0.08 6.99
CA LEU A 155 -5.96 1.43 6.44
C LEU A 155 -4.92 2.21 7.23
N HIS A 156 -5.03 2.20 8.56
CA HIS A 156 -4.07 2.88 9.44
C HIS A 156 -2.65 2.34 9.23
N ARG A 157 -2.48 1.03 9.22
CA ARG A 157 -1.18 0.38 8.99
C ARG A 157 -0.60 0.69 7.61
N ALA A 158 -1.40 0.58 6.55
CA ALA A 158 -0.94 0.88 5.19
C ALA A 158 -0.55 2.35 5.03
N LYS A 159 -1.37 3.28 5.57
CA LYS A 159 -1.08 4.71 5.56
C LYS A 159 0.20 5.03 6.33
N LYS A 160 0.38 4.44 7.52
CA LYS A 160 1.61 4.60 8.32
C LYS A 160 2.87 4.18 7.54
N LEU A 161 2.82 3.05 6.83
CA LEU A 161 3.95 2.57 6.03
C LEU A 161 4.29 3.54 4.89
N LEU A 162 3.30 4.10 4.19
CA LEU A 162 3.51 5.10 3.16
C LEU A 162 4.09 6.41 3.73
N ILE A 163 3.55 6.88 4.85
CA ILE A 163 4.03 8.10 5.54
C ILE A 163 5.50 7.93 5.90
N CYS A 164 5.88 6.82 6.54
CA CYS A 164 7.26 6.59 6.94
C CYS A 164 8.20 6.55 5.73
N GLU A 165 7.82 5.88 4.64
CA GLU A 165 8.67 5.79 3.45
C GLU A 165 8.83 7.15 2.76
N ILE A 166 7.74 7.91 2.59
CA ILE A 166 7.78 9.25 1.98
C ILE A 166 8.61 10.21 2.85
N ALA A 167 8.41 10.20 4.17
CA ALA A 167 9.16 11.05 5.09
C ALA A 167 10.66 10.79 5.00
N GLU A 168 11.08 9.51 4.95
CA GLU A 168 12.50 9.13 4.84
C GLU A 168 13.11 9.54 3.50
N VAL A 169 12.38 9.36 2.38
CA VAL A 169 12.87 9.70 1.04
C VAL A 169 12.92 11.21 0.82
N MET A 170 11.92 11.94 1.31
CA MET A 170 11.83 13.40 1.16
C MET A 170 12.63 14.15 2.20
N THR A 171 13.10 13.46 3.25
CA THR A 171 13.78 14.07 4.40
C THR A 171 12.89 15.13 5.06
N GLU A 172 11.59 14.77 5.22
CA GLU A 172 10.60 15.64 5.86
C GLU A 172 10.01 14.95 7.11
N SER A 173 9.26 15.71 7.92
CA SER A 173 8.59 15.13 9.07
C SER A 173 7.45 14.19 8.65
N LYS A 174 7.15 13.17 9.47
CA LYS A 174 6.01 12.27 9.24
C LYS A 174 4.69 13.02 9.14
N SER A 175 4.52 14.10 9.92
CA SER A 175 3.34 14.97 9.87
C SER A 175 3.22 15.71 8.52
N ALA A 176 4.34 16.16 7.93
CA ALA A 176 4.34 16.79 6.61
C ALA A 176 3.99 15.78 5.52
N ALA A 177 4.56 14.56 5.58
CA ALA A 177 4.24 13.47 4.66
C ALA A 177 2.77 13.05 4.77
N GLU A 178 2.23 12.95 6.00
CA GLU A 178 0.81 12.66 6.24
C GLU A 178 -0.10 13.72 5.64
N SER A 179 0.17 15.00 5.92
CA SER A 179 -0.60 16.11 5.37
C SER A 179 -0.60 16.12 3.83
N ARG A 180 0.51 15.72 3.22
CA ARG A 180 0.64 15.59 1.76
C ARG A 180 -0.25 14.47 1.21
N ILE A 181 -0.25 13.29 1.84
CA ILE A 181 -1.10 12.16 1.48
C ILE A 181 -2.57 12.54 1.62
N ASP A 182 -2.97 13.14 2.75
CA ASP A 182 -4.35 13.51 3.02
C ASP A 182 -4.87 14.58 2.05
N SER A 183 -4.06 15.57 1.72
CA SER A 183 -4.40 16.59 0.71
C SER A 183 -4.69 15.97 -0.65
N VAL A 184 -3.92 14.95 -1.04
CA VAL A 184 -4.10 14.25 -2.30
C VAL A 184 -5.37 13.40 -2.29
N LEU A 185 -5.63 12.63 -1.22
CA LEU A 185 -6.83 11.82 -1.06
C LEU A 185 -8.10 12.69 -1.07
N MET A 186 -8.06 13.84 -0.41
CA MET A 186 -9.17 14.81 -0.42
C MET A 186 -9.39 15.46 -1.79
N SER A 187 -8.31 15.77 -2.52
CA SER A 187 -8.40 16.35 -3.87
C SER A 187 -8.98 15.38 -4.90
N GLY A 188 -8.78 14.08 -4.73
CA GLY A 188 -9.40 13.02 -5.54
C GLY A 188 -10.92 12.97 -5.38
N ARG A 189 -11.43 13.24 -4.18
CA ARG A 189 -12.86 13.28 -3.83
C ARG A 189 -13.66 14.31 -4.64
N ASN A 190 -13.14 15.54 -4.75
CA ASN A 190 -13.88 16.66 -5.39
C ASN A 190 -14.14 16.46 -6.89
N ARG A 191 -13.53 15.46 -7.54
CA ARG A 191 -13.77 15.15 -8.95
C ARG A 191 -14.93 14.18 -9.16
N THR A 192 -15.26 13.35 -8.17
CA THR A 192 -16.36 12.36 -8.28
C THR A 192 -17.72 12.99 -8.07
N ASP A 193 -17.80 14.10 -7.34
CA ASP A 193 -19.06 14.81 -7.06
C ASP A 193 -19.48 15.75 -8.24
N LYS A 194 -18.62 15.92 -9.25
CA LYS A 194 -18.86 16.81 -10.41
C LYS A 194 -19.30 16.11 -11.68
N VAL A 195 -19.69 14.83 -11.66
CA VAL A 195 -20.39 14.23 -12.80
C VAL A 195 -21.87 14.56 -12.65
N PRO A 196 -22.43 15.55 -13.38
CA PRO A 196 -23.86 15.78 -13.34
C PRO A 196 -24.55 14.53 -13.90
N ASN A 197 -25.51 14.02 -13.17
CA ASN A 197 -26.38 12.94 -13.59
C ASN A 197 -27.28 13.45 -14.74
N THR A 198 -26.76 13.46 -15.97
CA THR A 198 -27.50 13.84 -17.20
C THR A 198 -28.34 12.70 -17.76
N ALA A 199 -28.65 11.68 -16.95
CA ALA A 199 -29.46 10.54 -17.41
C ALA A 199 -30.97 10.64 -17.10
N ASN A 200 -31.49 11.79 -16.59
CA ASN A 200 -32.88 11.93 -16.24
C ASN A 200 -33.61 13.14 -16.90
N ALA A 201 -33.18 13.57 -18.06
CA ALA A 201 -33.86 14.67 -18.78
C ALA A 201 -34.42 14.26 -20.18
N ALA A 202 -34.89 13.02 -20.32
CA ALA A 202 -35.55 12.64 -21.57
C ALA A 202 -36.58 11.53 -21.36
N VAL A 203 -37.59 11.73 -20.53
CA VAL A 203 -38.92 11.07 -20.68
C VAL A 203 -39.97 11.93 -19.97
N SER A 204 -40.38 13.00 -20.61
CA SER A 204 -41.67 13.65 -20.35
C SER A 204 -42.23 14.04 -21.68
N GLY A 205 -43.10 13.23 -22.23
CA GLY A 205 -43.78 13.52 -23.51
C GLY A 205 -44.38 12.28 -24.16
N ARG A 206 -45.06 11.40 -23.41
CA ARG A 206 -46.02 10.46 -24.05
C ARG A 206 -47.43 10.92 -23.79
N VAL A 207 -47.97 11.57 -24.82
CA VAL A 207 -49.41 11.81 -25.03
C VAL A 207 -50.15 10.48 -24.97
N ARG A 208 -51.09 10.34 -24.02
CA ARG A 208 -52.03 9.22 -23.96
C ARG A 208 -53.10 9.41 -25.03
N THR A 209 -53.11 8.58 -26.05
CA THR A 209 -54.27 8.39 -26.92
C THR A 209 -55.22 7.40 -26.26
N PRO A 210 -56.55 7.68 -26.22
CA PRO A 210 -57.52 6.75 -25.65
C PRO A 210 -57.80 5.60 -26.60
N SER A 211 -57.77 4.37 -26.07
CA SER A 211 -58.14 3.14 -26.78
C SER A 211 -59.65 3.10 -27.10
N PRO A 212 -60.10 2.61 -28.28
CA PRO A 212 -61.50 2.41 -28.59
C PRO A 212 -62.04 1.16 -27.85
N ARG A 213 -63.20 1.35 -27.21
CA ARG A 213 -64.00 0.27 -26.61
C ARG A 213 -64.57 -0.63 -27.69
N PHE A 214 -64.24 -1.89 -27.69
CA PHE A 214 -64.97 -2.91 -28.45
C PHE A 214 -66.21 -3.35 -27.69
N LEU A 215 -67.36 -3.09 -28.32
CA LEU A 215 -68.67 -3.62 -27.92
C LEU A 215 -68.72 -5.13 -28.25
N LYS A 216 -69.00 -5.94 -27.27
CA LYS A 216 -69.40 -7.36 -27.43
C LYS A 216 -70.85 -7.40 -27.85
N VAL A 217 -71.10 -7.85 -29.07
CA VAL A 217 -72.41 -8.28 -29.53
C VAL A 217 -72.60 -9.75 -29.25
N GLN A 218 -73.57 -10.13 -28.40
CA GLN A 218 -74.09 -11.48 -28.27
C GLN A 218 -75.17 -11.70 -29.33
N ILE A 219 -75.03 -12.80 -30.07
CA ILE A 219 -76.08 -13.34 -30.90
C ILE A 219 -76.40 -14.75 -30.44
N SER A 220 -77.68 -14.99 -30.25
CA SER A 220 -78.35 -16.21 -29.82
C SER A 220 -77.91 -17.49 -30.49
#